data_b335459de6c13d5188d26012bf0f752d
#
_entry.id   b335459de6c13d5188d26012bf0f752d
#
_cell.length_a   1.000
_cell.length_b   1.000
_cell.length_c   1.000
_cell.angle_alpha   90.00
_cell.angle_beta   90.00
_cell.angle_gamma   90.00
#
_symmetry.space_group_name_H-M   'P 1'
#
loop_
_entity.id
_entity.type
_entity.pdbx_description
1 polymer ?
#
loop_
_entity_poly.entity_id
_entity_poly.type
_entity_poly.pdbx_seq_one_letter_code
_entity_poly.pdbx_strand_id
1 'polypeptide(L)'
;MNGVLKRVYAALSEKDKAFLAAMAEDDGPSAISDIAKRMGKSESYARVYRRRLVEHGAIVASARGEVAFALPLMRDFLLELAE
;
A
#
# COMPACT_ATOMS: atom_id res chain seq x y z
N MET A 1 2.35 -2.06 19.63
CA MET A 1 1.63 -1.51 18.48
C MET A 1 2.50 -1.39 17.24
N ASN A 2 3.61 -0.66 17.33
CA ASN A 2 4.53 -0.53 16.20
C ASN A 2 5.16 -1.84 15.77
N GLY A 3 5.25 -2.82 16.66
CA GLY A 3 5.84 -4.11 16.34
C GLY A 3 5.12 -4.85 15.24
N VAL A 4 3.76 -4.78 15.22
CA VAL A 4 2.97 -5.42 14.19
C VAL A 4 3.20 -4.75 12.84
N LEU A 5 3.14 -3.40 12.81
CA LEU A 5 3.35 -2.65 11.57
C LEU A 5 4.75 -2.90 11.00
N LYS A 6 5.76 -2.86 11.86
CA LYS A 6 7.14 -3.10 11.43
C LYS A 6 7.31 -4.51 10.88
N ARG A 7 6.68 -5.49 11.53
CA ARG A 7 6.80 -6.89 11.12
C ARG A 7 6.16 -7.11 9.75
N VAL A 8 4.96 -6.57 9.54
CA VAL A 8 4.29 -6.68 8.26
C VAL A 8 5.12 -6.00 7.18
N TYR A 9 5.58 -4.79 7.47
CA TYR A 9 6.36 -4.01 6.51
C TYR A 9 7.68 -4.70 6.15
N ALA A 10 8.36 -5.26 7.15
CA ALA A 10 9.66 -5.89 6.94
C ALA A 10 9.56 -7.13 6.04
N ALA A 11 8.40 -7.78 6.01
CA ALA A 11 8.17 -8.97 5.18
C ALA A 11 7.92 -8.65 3.71
N LEU A 12 7.75 -7.37 3.37
CA LEU A 12 7.37 -6.96 2.03
C LEU A 12 8.59 -6.74 1.14
N SER A 13 8.41 -6.96 -0.17
CA SER A 13 9.45 -6.66 -1.14
C SER A 13 9.55 -5.15 -1.35
N GLU A 14 10.62 -4.71 -2.03
CA GLU A 14 10.78 -3.29 -2.34
C GLU A 14 9.62 -2.74 -3.18
N LYS A 15 9.11 -3.55 -4.12
CA LYS A 15 8.00 -3.12 -4.95
C LYS A 15 6.69 -3.08 -4.18
N ASP A 16 6.48 -4.01 -3.24
CA ASP A 16 5.33 -3.95 -2.34
C ASP A 16 5.37 -2.65 -1.53
N LYS A 17 6.56 -2.30 -1.02
CA LYS A 17 6.74 -1.08 -0.24
C LYS A 17 6.47 0.16 -1.08
N ALA A 18 6.89 0.15 -2.35
CA ALA A 18 6.61 1.26 -3.26
C ALA A 18 5.11 1.45 -3.47
N PHE A 19 4.37 0.34 -3.57
CA PHE A 19 2.91 0.40 -3.70
C PHE A 19 2.29 1.08 -2.48
N LEU A 20 2.71 0.67 -1.27
CA LEU A 20 2.19 1.27 -0.04
C LEU A 20 2.55 2.75 0.07
N ALA A 21 3.76 3.11 -0.35
CA ALA A 21 4.18 4.52 -0.33
C ALA A 21 3.29 5.36 -1.26
N ALA A 22 2.95 4.81 -2.43
CA ALA A 22 2.04 5.49 -3.35
C ALA A 22 0.66 5.68 -2.72
N MET A 23 0.17 4.69 -1.96
CA MET A 23 -1.10 4.82 -1.25
C MET A 23 -1.06 5.88 -0.16
N ALA A 24 0.09 6.04 0.49
CA ALA A 24 0.21 6.98 1.60
C ALA A 24 0.06 8.44 1.18
N GLU A 25 0.12 8.73 -0.11
CA GLU A 25 -0.11 10.09 -0.62
C GLU A 25 -1.57 10.51 -0.46
N ASP A 26 -2.49 9.56 -0.32
CA ASP A 26 -3.91 9.87 -0.12
C ASP A 26 -4.27 9.76 1.36
N ASP A 27 -5.21 10.57 1.78
CA ASP A 27 -5.72 10.54 3.15
C ASP A 27 -6.96 9.65 3.26
N GLY A 28 -7.02 8.62 2.46
CA GLY A 28 -8.15 7.69 2.39
C GLY A 28 -7.85 6.63 1.35
N PRO A 29 -8.89 5.98 0.82
CA PRO A 29 -8.67 4.97 -0.22
C PRO A 29 -7.97 5.54 -1.44
N SER A 30 -7.20 4.69 -2.10
CA SER A 30 -6.44 5.06 -3.29
C SER A 30 -6.96 4.27 -4.50
N ALA A 31 -7.10 4.95 -5.63
CA ALA A 31 -7.45 4.30 -6.88
C ALA A 31 -6.23 3.58 -7.45
N ILE A 32 -6.43 2.40 -8.01
CA ILE A 32 -5.33 1.63 -8.63
C ILE A 32 -4.66 2.44 -9.75
N SER A 33 -5.45 3.20 -10.52
CA SER A 33 -4.88 4.02 -11.59
C SER A 33 -3.91 5.07 -11.06
N ASP A 34 -4.22 5.67 -9.91
CA ASP A 34 -3.35 6.66 -9.30
C ASP A 34 -2.08 6.02 -8.74
N ILE A 35 -2.23 4.86 -8.11
CA ILE A 35 -1.09 4.12 -7.58
C ILE A 35 -0.13 3.78 -8.71
N ALA A 36 -0.65 3.27 -9.82
CA ALA A 36 0.17 2.92 -10.97
C ALA A 36 0.95 4.13 -11.50
N LYS A 37 0.27 5.27 -11.62
CA LYS A 37 0.92 6.50 -12.07
C LYS A 37 2.05 6.92 -11.14
N ARG A 38 1.80 6.85 -9.83
CA ARG A 38 2.79 7.24 -8.82
C ARG A 38 4.00 6.32 -8.84
N MET A 39 3.79 5.05 -9.17
CA MET A 39 4.87 4.07 -9.28
C MET A 39 5.58 4.16 -10.64
N GLY A 40 5.00 4.87 -11.61
CA GLY A 40 5.54 4.92 -12.96
C GLY A 40 5.35 3.61 -13.71
N LYS A 41 4.27 2.90 -13.42
CA LYS A 41 4.00 1.57 -13.97
C LYS A 41 2.58 1.51 -14.54
N SER A 42 2.28 0.40 -15.23
CA SER A 42 0.94 0.15 -15.76
C SER A 42 0.00 -0.30 -14.65
N GLU A 43 -1.31 -0.20 -14.91
CA GLU A 43 -2.29 -0.73 -13.97
C GLU A 43 -2.18 -2.23 -13.80
N SER A 44 -1.84 -2.95 -14.88
CA SER A 44 -1.64 -4.40 -14.81
C SER A 44 -0.53 -4.75 -13.82
N TYR A 45 0.56 -3.97 -13.85
CA TYR A 45 1.66 -4.13 -12.92
C TYR A 45 1.20 -3.88 -11.48
N ALA A 46 0.46 -2.80 -11.29
CA ALA A 46 -0.02 -2.44 -9.94
C ALA A 46 -0.96 -3.52 -9.39
N ARG A 47 -1.79 -4.12 -10.25
CA ARG A 47 -2.72 -5.16 -9.81
C ARG A 47 -2.01 -6.42 -9.30
N VAL A 48 -0.85 -6.74 -9.83
CA VAL A 48 -0.06 -7.86 -9.33
C VAL A 48 0.32 -7.61 -7.86
N TYR A 49 0.79 -6.41 -7.56
CA TYR A 49 1.19 -6.07 -6.19
C TYR A 49 0.01 -5.86 -5.26
N ARG A 50 -1.12 -5.37 -5.82
CA ARG A 50 -2.36 -5.30 -5.06
C ARG A 50 -2.74 -6.67 -4.52
N ARG A 51 -2.69 -7.69 -5.37
CA ARG A 51 -3.03 -9.06 -4.98
C ARG A 51 -2.12 -9.54 -3.86
N ARG A 52 -0.81 -9.33 -4.02
CA ARG A 52 0.17 -9.74 -3.02
C ARG A 52 -0.11 -9.07 -1.67
N LEU A 53 -0.38 -7.77 -1.70
CA LEU A 53 -0.60 -7.01 -0.47
C LEU A 53 -1.90 -7.37 0.23
N VAL A 54 -2.94 -7.69 -0.54
CA VAL A 54 -4.18 -8.21 0.03
C VAL A 54 -3.91 -9.55 0.73
N GLU A 55 -3.15 -10.43 0.09
CA GLU A 55 -2.80 -11.74 0.66
C GLU A 55 -1.95 -11.59 1.92
N HIS A 56 -1.09 -10.58 1.97
CA HIS A 56 -0.29 -10.30 3.17
C HIS A 56 -1.10 -9.64 4.28
N GLY A 57 -2.33 -9.23 4.01
CA GLY A 57 -3.14 -8.55 4.99
C GLY A 57 -2.78 -7.09 5.20
N ALA A 58 -2.02 -6.50 4.29
CA ALA A 58 -1.60 -5.11 4.41
C ALA A 58 -2.64 -4.12 3.90
N ILE A 59 -3.42 -4.52 2.92
CA ILE A 59 -4.46 -3.67 2.32
C ILE A 59 -5.74 -4.47 2.12
N VAL A 60 -6.83 -3.75 1.91
CA VAL A 60 -8.14 -4.33 1.58
C VAL A 60 -8.73 -3.61 0.39
N ALA A 61 -9.60 -4.30 -0.36
CA ALA A 61 -10.38 -3.66 -1.41
C ALA A 61 -11.47 -2.85 -0.74
N SER A 62 -11.50 -1.54 -0.96
CA SER A 62 -12.47 -0.65 -0.31
C SER A 62 -13.69 -0.40 -1.20
N ALA A 63 -13.44 -0.19 -2.49
CA ALA A 63 -14.47 -0.01 -3.49
C ALA A 63 -13.92 -0.51 -4.81
N ARG A 64 -14.75 -0.53 -5.84
CA ARG A 64 -14.30 -1.02 -7.14
C ARG A 64 -13.15 -0.17 -7.66
N GLY A 65 -12.02 -0.82 -7.91
CA GLY A 65 -10.82 -0.14 -8.40
C GLY A 65 -10.08 0.65 -7.34
N GLU A 66 -10.44 0.50 -6.05
CA GLU A 66 -9.80 1.20 -4.94
C GLU A 66 -9.32 0.24 -3.87
N VAL A 67 -8.29 0.67 -3.16
CA VAL A 67 -7.75 -0.09 -2.02
C VAL A 67 -7.54 0.86 -0.85
N ALA A 68 -7.50 0.30 0.35
CA ALA A 68 -7.24 1.05 1.58
C ALA A 68 -6.31 0.24 2.47
N PHE A 69 -5.65 0.91 3.40
CA PHE A 69 -4.81 0.21 4.38
C PHE A 69 -5.69 -0.65 5.29
N ALA A 70 -5.26 -1.90 5.49
CA ALA A 70 -5.95 -2.82 6.39
C ALA A 70 -5.59 -2.55 7.85
N LEU A 71 -4.38 -2.05 8.09
CA LEU A 71 -3.86 -1.83 9.43
C LEU A 71 -3.97 -0.36 9.82
N PRO A 72 -4.61 -0.07 10.96
CA PRO A 72 -4.66 1.30 11.46
C PRO A 72 -3.24 1.82 11.65
N LEU A 73 -3.03 3.10 11.42
CA LEU A 73 -1.75 3.78 11.60
C LEU A 73 -0.67 3.40 10.60
N MET A 74 -0.96 2.52 9.64
CA MET A 74 0.05 2.17 8.63
C MET A 74 0.46 3.40 7.82
N ARG A 75 -0.49 4.25 7.44
CA ARG A 75 -0.18 5.47 6.71
C ARG A 75 0.77 6.36 7.51
N ASP A 76 0.47 6.56 8.80
CA ASP A 76 1.32 7.39 9.66
C ASP A 76 2.72 6.80 9.78
N PHE A 77 2.81 5.49 9.91
CA PHE A 77 4.09 4.79 9.96
C PHE A 77 4.91 5.04 8.69
N LEU A 78 4.27 4.92 7.52
CA LEU A 78 4.94 5.13 6.24
C LEU A 78 5.41 6.58 6.09
N LEU A 79 4.59 7.55 6.51
CA LEU A 79 4.95 8.96 6.43
C LEU A 79 6.14 9.26 7.33
N GLU A 80 6.22 8.63 8.49
CA GLU A 80 7.36 8.79 9.38
C GLU A 80 8.64 8.24 8.75
N LEU A 81 8.54 7.11 8.05
CA LEU A 81 9.71 6.54 7.38
C LEU A 81 10.25 7.44 6.28
N ALA A 82 9.38 8.24 5.66
CA ALA A 82 9.77 9.11 4.56
C ALA A 82 10.45 10.40 5.01
N GLU A 83 10.38 10.72 6.31
CA GLU A 83 10.99 11.92 6.86
C GLU A 83 12.51 11.82 6.89
#